data_f5d66564c6805c24e104d3b5d5a819c4
#
_entry.id   f5d66564c6805c24e104d3b5d5a819c4
#
_cell.length_a   1.000
_cell.length_b   1.000
_cell.length_c   1.000
_cell.angle_alpha   90.00
_cell.angle_beta   90.00
_cell.angle_gamma   90.00
#
_symmetry.space_group_name_H-M   'P 1'
#
loop_
_entity.id
_entity.type
_entity.pdbx_description
1 polymer ?
#
loop_
_entity_poly.entity_id
_entity_poly.type
_entity_poly.pdbx_seq_one_letter_code
_entity_poly.pdbx_strand_id
1 'polypeptide(L)'
;MKRLLALVLTMGIAFSLLAGCTQNANNGDENGGNTGNKEWKIGLIAAGTFGDNGLNDALKKAAETFTENTGIPVTCVEVNEFNDHEIHARNFGNEGYDMVIMGGTVSEIMSPILEDYPDTHFVLNKGTVDGYDNCTSIQFEEPAAGFIGGAFAVMMSEYLGGPSEVGWIGGQRIADLVLCRYCFEAGAAYVGGKATAAYVGDFTDIAKAKELALQMYNGGIMIVQAFAGGAANGVYQAVEGLEEGKYAMGAATGQFELSPDRIIASHIIKTDEYFATVCQQFTEGQLPSGIVKAGLADGATGIRLSPNIGDLVPQEILDAMEEIEQKLISGEIVPPTTEEELANYLAEINA
;
A
#
# COMPACT_ATOMS: atom_id res chain seq x y z
N MET A 1 -1.91 -42.30 40.64
CA MET A 1 -1.88 -42.09 42.12
C MET A 1 -1.60 -40.61 42.40
N LYS A 2 -2.46 -40.01 43.27
CA LYS A 2 -2.38 -38.69 43.95
C LYS A 2 -2.52 -37.47 43.00
N ARG A 3 -3.67 -36.81 42.80
CA ARG A 3 -4.59 -36.03 43.70
C ARG A 3 -3.85 -34.99 44.53
N LEU A 4 -4.14 -33.68 44.27
CA LEU A 4 -4.45 -32.60 45.23
C LEU A 4 -4.73 -31.36 44.38
N LEU A 5 -5.88 -30.85 44.34
CA LEU A 5 -6.81 -30.14 45.23
C LEU A 5 -6.58 -28.61 45.22
N ALA A 6 -7.65 -27.98 44.82
CA ALA A 6 -8.05 -26.60 44.75
C ALA A 6 -7.76 -25.72 45.99
N LEU A 7 -7.71 -24.43 45.79
CA LEU A 7 -8.25 -23.45 46.75
C LEU A 7 -8.84 -22.24 46.00
N VAL A 8 -10.15 -22.13 46.12
CA VAL A 8 -10.96 -20.95 45.77
C VAL A 8 -10.89 -20.01 46.97
N LEU A 9 -10.59 -18.74 46.73
CA LEU A 9 -10.80 -17.72 47.78
C LEU A 9 -11.71 -16.63 47.20
N THR A 10 -12.98 -16.75 47.56
CA THR A 10 -14.00 -15.70 47.44
C THR A 10 -13.82 -14.70 48.55
N MET A 11 -13.75 -13.42 48.23
CA MET A 11 -13.93 -12.35 49.21
C MET A 11 -14.89 -11.31 48.61
N GLY A 12 -16.13 -11.39 49.09
CA GLY A 12 -17.14 -10.38 48.88
C GLY A 12 -16.89 -9.19 49.81
N ILE A 13 -17.09 -8.00 49.34
CA ILE A 13 -17.24 -6.80 50.17
C ILE A 13 -18.51 -6.06 49.78
N ALA A 14 -19.22 -5.73 50.80
CA ALA A 14 -20.60 -5.23 50.83
C ALA A 14 -20.74 -3.77 50.38
N PHE A 15 -21.94 -3.51 49.92
CA PHE A 15 -22.57 -2.20 49.72
C PHE A 15 -22.53 -1.31 50.98
N SER A 16 -22.23 -0.04 50.79
CA SER A 16 -22.76 1.02 51.69
C SER A 16 -23.10 2.26 50.85
N LEU A 17 -24.40 2.49 50.71
CA LEU A 17 -25.02 3.74 50.28
C LEU A 17 -24.84 4.79 51.39
N LEU A 18 -24.36 5.97 51.04
CA LEU A 18 -24.62 7.19 51.83
C LEU A 18 -24.77 8.36 50.85
N ALA A 19 -25.99 8.89 50.82
CA ALA A 19 -26.35 10.14 50.21
C ALA A 19 -25.81 11.31 51.03
N GLY A 20 -25.30 12.34 50.35
CA GLY A 20 -24.95 13.61 51.01
C GLY A 20 -24.77 14.70 49.93
N CYS A 21 -25.82 15.52 49.70
CA CYS A 21 -25.74 16.76 48.99
C CYS A 21 -24.96 17.80 49.81
N THR A 22 -23.99 18.49 49.18
CA THR A 22 -23.72 19.90 49.46
C THR A 22 -23.02 20.54 48.28
N GLN A 23 -23.57 21.68 47.83
CA GLN A 23 -22.99 22.65 46.88
C GLN A 23 -21.74 23.32 47.47
N ASN A 24 -20.68 23.50 46.71
CA ASN A 24 -20.16 24.82 46.38
C ASN A 24 -18.93 24.81 45.44
N ALA A 25 -19.00 25.71 44.54
CA ALA A 25 -18.16 26.40 43.58
C ALA A 25 -16.61 26.33 43.69
N ASN A 26 -16.06 26.28 42.50
CA ASN A 26 -14.92 27.03 41.92
C ASN A 26 -13.61 26.28 41.65
N ASN A 27 -13.31 26.32 40.36
CA ASN A 27 -12.03 26.51 39.65
C ASN A 27 -10.99 25.40 39.68
N GLY A 28 -10.65 24.97 38.47
CA GLY A 28 -9.33 24.50 38.14
C GLY A 28 -9.35 23.30 37.18
N ASP A 29 -8.98 23.60 35.96
CA ASP A 29 -8.39 22.73 34.96
C ASP A 29 -8.80 21.25 34.95
N GLU A 30 -9.85 20.93 34.20
CA GLU A 30 -10.11 19.56 33.73
C GLU A 30 -9.72 19.47 32.25
N ASN A 31 -8.46 19.09 32.03
CA ASN A 31 -8.06 18.48 30.78
C ASN A 31 -8.06 16.96 30.97
N GLY A 32 -9.21 16.42 31.22
CA GLY A 32 -9.52 15.01 31.24
C GLY A 32 -10.46 14.71 30.09
N GLY A 33 -9.92 14.21 28.98
CA GLY A 33 -10.68 13.89 27.78
C GLY A 33 -11.88 13.01 28.11
N ASN A 34 -13.06 13.59 28.02
CA ASN A 34 -14.32 12.89 28.02
C ASN A 34 -14.47 12.13 26.70
N THR A 35 -14.05 10.88 26.62
CA THR A 35 -14.37 9.95 25.54
C THR A 35 -15.83 9.47 25.64
N GLY A 36 -16.76 10.41 25.82
CA GLY A 36 -18.17 10.18 25.56
C GLY A 36 -18.34 9.93 24.05
N ASN A 37 -19.10 8.91 23.70
CA ASN A 37 -19.41 8.44 22.34
C ASN A 37 -19.54 9.60 21.33
N LYS A 38 -18.43 10.07 20.75
CA LYS A 38 -18.47 10.94 19.57
C LYS A 38 -18.93 10.07 18.42
N GLU A 39 -20.00 10.46 17.77
CA GLU A 39 -20.44 9.84 16.51
C GLU A 39 -19.58 10.42 15.39
N TRP A 40 -18.59 9.64 14.96
CA TRP A 40 -17.67 10.02 13.89
C TRP A 40 -18.34 9.94 12.52
N LYS A 41 -18.11 10.95 11.69
CA LYS A 41 -18.50 10.98 10.27
C LYS A 41 -17.26 10.90 9.40
N ILE A 42 -17.04 9.75 8.77
CA ILE A 42 -15.88 9.49 7.90
C ILE A 42 -16.36 9.25 6.48
N GLY A 43 -15.76 9.94 5.52
CA GLY A 43 -16.00 9.81 4.08
C GLY A 43 -14.81 9.21 3.34
N LEU A 44 -15.10 8.49 2.25
CA LEU A 44 -14.14 8.04 1.25
C LEU A 44 -14.62 8.46 -0.13
N ILE A 45 -13.77 9.17 -0.86
CA ILE A 45 -13.98 9.54 -2.26
C ILE A 45 -13.02 8.69 -3.10
N ALA A 46 -13.55 7.69 -3.82
CA ALA A 46 -12.77 6.84 -4.72
C ALA A 46 -12.52 7.55 -6.06
N ALA A 47 -11.35 7.41 -6.64
CA ALA A 47 -11.04 7.91 -7.99
C ALA A 47 -11.34 6.84 -9.04
N GLY A 48 -12.59 6.70 -9.42
CA GLY A 48 -13.13 5.66 -10.29
C GLY A 48 -14.19 4.81 -9.61
N THR A 49 -14.45 3.63 -10.16
CA THR A 49 -15.47 2.69 -9.67
C THR A 49 -14.83 1.62 -8.77
N PHE A 50 -15.62 1.09 -7.86
CA PHE A 50 -15.29 -0.14 -7.15
C PHE A 50 -15.38 -1.35 -8.08
N GLY A 51 -14.62 -2.41 -7.79
CA GLY A 51 -14.48 -3.57 -8.67
C GLY A 51 -13.33 -3.45 -9.66
N ASP A 52 -12.39 -2.50 -9.44
CA ASP A 52 -11.21 -2.29 -10.28
C ASP A 52 -10.06 -3.29 -9.99
N ASN A 53 -10.20 -4.12 -8.95
CA ASN A 53 -9.14 -4.99 -8.41
C ASN A 53 -7.82 -4.23 -8.15
N GLY A 54 -7.91 -2.95 -7.83
CA GLY A 54 -6.80 -2.03 -7.67
C GLY A 54 -6.96 -1.11 -6.45
N LEU A 55 -6.61 0.17 -6.65
CA LEU A 55 -6.58 1.16 -5.57
C LEU A 55 -7.95 1.40 -4.95
N ASN A 56 -9.03 1.50 -5.76
CA ASN A 56 -10.35 1.82 -5.22
C ASN A 56 -10.90 0.68 -4.36
N ASP A 57 -10.68 -0.57 -4.78
CA ASP A 57 -11.04 -1.74 -3.98
C ASP A 57 -10.20 -1.83 -2.70
N ALA A 58 -8.92 -1.48 -2.74
CA ALA A 58 -8.08 -1.41 -1.54
C ALA A 58 -8.57 -0.35 -0.55
N LEU A 59 -8.94 0.84 -1.03
CA LEU A 59 -9.51 1.90 -0.18
C LEU A 59 -10.86 1.49 0.41
N LYS A 60 -11.72 0.85 -0.39
CA LYS A 60 -13.01 0.33 0.09
C LYS A 60 -12.81 -0.73 1.16
N LYS A 61 -11.88 -1.66 0.94
CA LYS A 61 -11.54 -2.68 1.94
C LYS A 61 -10.97 -2.05 3.22
N ALA A 62 -10.19 -0.98 3.12
CA ALA A 62 -9.75 -0.21 4.29
C ALA A 62 -10.93 0.32 5.10
N ALA A 63 -11.93 0.92 4.43
CA ALA A 63 -13.15 1.42 5.04
C ALA A 63 -13.96 0.30 5.71
N GLU A 64 -14.09 -0.86 5.05
CA GLU A 64 -14.76 -2.05 5.58
C GLU A 64 -14.03 -2.59 6.82
N THR A 65 -12.71 -2.77 6.74
CA THR A 65 -11.86 -3.26 7.84
C THR A 65 -11.96 -2.32 9.06
N PHE A 66 -11.90 -1.02 8.84
CA PHE A 66 -12.05 -0.05 9.93
C PHE A 66 -13.46 -0.13 10.56
N THR A 67 -14.50 -0.22 9.73
CA THR A 67 -15.88 -0.34 10.22
C THR A 67 -16.10 -1.65 11.00
N GLU A 68 -15.55 -2.77 10.54
CA GLU A 68 -15.63 -4.05 11.25
C GLU A 68 -14.94 -4.00 12.62
N ASN A 69 -13.79 -3.34 12.69
CA ASN A 69 -13.00 -3.27 13.93
C ASN A 69 -13.57 -2.28 14.96
N THR A 70 -14.23 -1.21 14.51
CA THR A 70 -14.64 -0.09 15.37
C THR A 70 -16.13 0.11 15.50
N GLY A 71 -16.91 -0.41 14.55
CA GLY A 71 -18.34 -0.12 14.42
C GLY A 71 -18.64 1.26 13.83
N ILE A 72 -17.63 2.06 13.46
CA ILE A 72 -17.81 3.39 12.87
C ILE A 72 -17.97 3.23 11.35
N PRO A 73 -19.11 3.65 10.76
CA PRO A 73 -19.33 3.51 9.33
C PRO A 73 -18.52 4.53 8.52
N VAL A 74 -18.05 4.13 7.34
CA VAL A 74 -17.42 5.01 6.36
C VAL A 74 -18.36 5.17 5.16
N THR A 75 -18.72 6.41 4.81
CA THR A 75 -19.51 6.70 3.62
C THR A 75 -18.61 6.74 2.39
N CYS A 76 -18.84 5.83 1.44
CA CYS A 76 -18.03 5.74 0.22
C CYS A 76 -18.77 6.31 -0.99
N VAL A 77 -18.10 7.11 -1.81
CA VAL A 77 -18.57 7.62 -3.09
C VAL A 77 -17.60 7.33 -4.21
N GLU A 78 -18.12 7.05 -5.39
CA GLU A 78 -17.36 6.81 -6.62
C GLU A 78 -17.31 8.08 -7.46
N VAL A 79 -16.13 8.44 -7.97
CA VAL A 79 -15.93 9.64 -8.79
C VAL A 79 -15.18 9.27 -10.06
N ASN A 80 -15.82 9.41 -11.22
CA ASN A 80 -15.23 9.05 -12.50
C ASN A 80 -14.51 10.20 -13.19
N GLU A 81 -14.90 11.44 -12.91
CA GLU A 81 -14.33 12.64 -13.50
C GLU A 81 -13.52 13.42 -12.46
N PHE A 82 -12.32 13.86 -12.83
CA PHE A 82 -11.43 14.54 -11.90
C PHE A 82 -12.09 15.74 -11.17
N ASN A 83 -12.84 16.55 -11.90
CA ASN A 83 -13.50 17.74 -11.34
C ASN A 83 -14.59 17.41 -10.30
N ASP A 84 -15.13 16.22 -10.31
CA ASP A 84 -16.17 15.81 -9.36
C ASP A 84 -15.59 15.55 -7.96
N HIS A 85 -14.28 15.32 -7.84
CA HIS A 85 -13.61 15.19 -6.53
C HIS A 85 -13.82 16.44 -5.68
N GLU A 86 -13.68 17.65 -6.26
CA GLU A 86 -13.93 18.89 -5.53
C GLU A 86 -15.38 18.99 -5.06
N ILE A 87 -16.34 18.61 -5.92
CA ILE A 87 -17.77 18.66 -5.59
C ILE A 87 -18.06 17.75 -4.38
N HIS A 88 -17.59 16.52 -4.39
CA HIS A 88 -17.81 15.57 -3.30
C HIS A 88 -17.06 15.95 -2.02
N ALA A 89 -15.83 16.47 -2.12
CA ALA A 89 -15.08 16.95 -0.97
C ALA A 89 -15.81 18.10 -0.27
N ARG A 90 -16.32 19.07 -1.05
CA ARG A 90 -17.13 20.18 -0.53
C ARG A 90 -18.47 19.72 0.06
N ASN A 91 -19.11 18.72 -0.55
CA ASN A 91 -20.35 18.16 0.00
C ASN A 91 -20.11 17.54 1.37
N PHE A 92 -19.07 16.73 1.54
CA PHE A 92 -18.70 16.14 2.83
C PHE A 92 -18.35 17.22 3.87
N GLY A 93 -17.59 18.26 3.47
CA GLY A 93 -17.30 19.42 4.34
C GLY A 93 -18.57 20.13 4.79
N ASN A 94 -19.51 20.44 3.87
CA ASN A 94 -20.78 21.08 4.17
C ASN A 94 -21.70 20.24 5.08
N GLU A 95 -21.62 18.92 4.98
CA GLU A 95 -22.36 17.99 5.82
C GLU A 95 -21.68 17.74 7.19
N GLY A 96 -20.54 18.38 7.42
CA GLY A 96 -19.78 18.32 8.67
C GLY A 96 -19.17 16.94 8.92
N TYR A 97 -18.54 16.36 7.91
CA TYR A 97 -17.71 15.16 8.07
C TYR A 97 -16.45 15.51 8.85
N ASP A 98 -16.07 14.65 9.78
CA ASP A 98 -14.87 14.85 10.60
C ASP A 98 -13.60 14.53 9.80
N MET A 99 -13.63 13.48 8.95
CA MET A 99 -12.53 13.11 8.09
C MET A 99 -13.02 12.68 6.71
N VAL A 100 -12.23 13.01 5.67
CA VAL A 100 -12.49 12.60 4.28
C VAL A 100 -11.21 12.05 3.68
N ILE A 101 -11.23 10.78 3.26
CA ILE A 101 -10.13 10.15 2.52
C ILE A 101 -10.35 10.41 1.04
N MET A 102 -9.33 10.99 0.39
CA MET A 102 -9.34 11.31 -1.03
C MET A 102 -8.54 10.25 -1.80
N GLY A 103 -9.23 9.45 -2.61
CA GLY A 103 -8.61 8.58 -3.59
C GLY A 103 -8.00 9.38 -4.75
N GLY A 104 -6.97 8.82 -5.39
CA GLY A 104 -6.30 9.46 -6.52
C GLY A 104 -5.40 10.64 -6.14
N THR A 105 -4.80 11.24 -7.17
CA THR A 105 -3.85 12.36 -7.02
C THR A 105 -4.61 13.69 -7.18
N VAL A 106 -5.07 14.26 -6.09
CA VAL A 106 -5.97 15.44 -6.06
C VAL A 106 -5.36 16.68 -5.40
N SER A 107 -4.06 16.68 -5.13
CA SER A 107 -3.39 17.77 -4.38
C SER A 107 -3.64 19.16 -4.94
N GLU A 108 -3.75 19.33 -6.25
CA GLU A 108 -3.89 20.62 -6.91
C GLU A 108 -5.21 21.34 -6.62
N ILE A 109 -6.26 20.62 -6.23
CA ILE A 109 -7.57 21.20 -5.91
C ILE A 109 -7.77 21.44 -4.40
N MET A 110 -6.84 20.99 -3.55
CA MET A 110 -7.11 20.90 -2.11
C MET A 110 -7.00 22.21 -1.35
N SER A 111 -6.06 23.09 -1.70
CA SER A 111 -5.82 24.32 -0.91
C SER A 111 -7.10 25.13 -0.61
N PRO A 112 -7.96 25.48 -1.57
CA PRO A 112 -9.19 26.20 -1.28
C PRO A 112 -10.21 25.38 -0.47
N ILE A 113 -10.20 24.05 -0.61
CA ILE A 113 -11.09 23.16 0.16
C ILE A 113 -10.66 23.15 1.64
N LEU A 114 -9.36 23.04 1.89
CA LEU A 114 -8.80 23.02 3.25
C LEU A 114 -9.07 24.33 4.01
N GLU A 115 -8.98 25.47 3.31
CA GLU A 115 -9.29 26.78 3.86
C GLU A 115 -10.79 26.96 4.17
N ASP A 116 -11.66 26.43 3.31
CA ASP A 116 -13.12 26.53 3.46
C ASP A 116 -13.67 25.59 4.55
N TYR A 117 -13.00 24.48 4.83
CA TYR A 117 -13.46 23.44 5.78
C TYR A 117 -12.40 23.10 6.84
N PRO A 118 -12.03 24.06 7.73
CA PRO A 118 -10.97 23.86 8.72
C PRO A 118 -11.29 22.78 9.78
N ASP A 119 -12.56 22.44 9.96
CA ASP A 119 -13.01 21.43 10.93
C ASP A 119 -13.08 20.01 10.33
N THR A 120 -12.90 19.86 9.01
CA THR A 120 -12.85 18.58 8.32
C THR A 120 -11.39 18.23 8.01
N HIS A 121 -10.93 17.06 8.47
CA HIS A 121 -9.59 16.58 8.17
C HIS A 121 -9.57 15.80 6.85
N PHE A 122 -8.72 16.19 5.91
CA PHE A 122 -8.58 15.52 4.61
C PHE A 122 -7.33 14.66 4.57
N VAL A 123 -7.48 13.41 4.16
CA VAL A 123 -6.36 12.46 3.96
C VAL A 123 -6.18 12.22 2.48
N LEU A 124 -5.03 12.58 1.93
CA LEU A 124 -4.74 12.51 0.50
C LEU A 124 -3.88 11.29 0.18
N ASN A 125 -4.39 10.39 -0.65
CA ASN A 125 -3.59 9.30 -1.21
C ASN A 125 -2.59 9.86 -2.23
N LYS A 126 -1.30 9.54 -2.06
CA LYS A 126 -0.19 10.11 -2.85
C LYS A 126 -0.21 11.65 -2.86
N GLY A 127 -0.57 12.26 -1.71
CA GLY A 127 -0.67 13.71 -1.57
C GLY A 127 0.69 14.40 -1.53
N THR A 128 0.66 15.68 -1.93
CA THR A 128 1.84 16.58 -1.86
C THR A 128 1.54 17.89 -1.16
N VAL A 129 0.35 18.02 -0.56
CA VAL A 129 -0.07 19.21 0.19
C VAL A 129 0.58 19.19 1.56
N ASP A 130 1.14 20.33 1.96
CA ASP A 130 1.77 20.54 3.26
C ASP A 130 1.34 21.89 3.85
N GLY A 131 1.58 22.07 5.16
CA GLY A 131 1.35 23.34 5.85
C GLY A 131 -0.10 23.60 6.28
N TYR A 132 -0.98 22.59 6.23
CA TYR A 132 -2.35 22.66 6.73
C TYR A 132 -2.55 21.69 7.90
N ASP A 133 -3.09 22.18 9.01
CA ASP A 133 -3.35 21.35 10.21
C ASP A 133 -4.46 20.31 10.00
N ASN A 134 -5.34 20.53 9.02
CA ASN A 134 -6.45 19.66 8.65
C ASN A 134 -6.19 18.82 7.39
N CYS A 135 -4.93 18.55 7.07
CA CYS A 135 -4.56 17.72 5.92
C CYS A 135 -3.42 16.77 6.26
N THR A 136 -3.58 15.50 5.88
CA THR A 136 -2.52 14.50 5.87
C THR A 136 -2.28 14.02 4.44
N SER A 137 -1.09 14.25 3.91
CA SER A 137 -0.67 13.79 2.58
C SER A 137 0.17 12.52 2.73
N ILE A 138 -0.37 11.37 2.34
CA ILE A 138 0.36 10.10 2.39
C ILE A 138 1.21 9.93 1.14
N GLN A 139 2.51 9.77 1.31
CA GLN A 139 3.46 9.44 0.24
C GLN A 139 3.98 8.03 0.45
N PHE A 140 3.56 7.10 -0.40
CA PHE A 140 4.07 5.73 -0.36
C PHE A 140 5.47 5.65 -0.97
N GLU A 141 6.42 5.12 -0.21
CA GLU A 141 7.80 4.91 -0.66
C GLU A 141 7.92 3.60 -1.45
N GLU A 142 7.28 3.56 -2.63
CA GLU A 142 7.24 2.41 -3.54
C GLU A 142 8.62 2.01 -4.12
N PRO A 143 9.58 2.93 -4.35
CA PRO A 143 10.87 2.60 -4.95
C PRO A 143 11.63 1.50 -4.24
N ALA A 144 11.66 1.52 -2.92
CA ALA A 144 12.35 0.52 -2.12
C ALA A 144 11.77 -0.90 -2.31
N ALA A 145 10.43 -1.03 -2.39
CA ALA A 145 9.77 -2.30 -2.71
C ALA A 145 10.10 -2.76 -4.14
N GLY A 146 10.20 -1.83 -5.10
CA GLY A 146 10.65 -2.15 -6.46
C GLY A 146 12.05 -2.77 -6.49
N PHE A 147 12.97 -2.26 -5.66
CA PHE A 147 14.32 -2.82 -5.54
C PHE A 147 14.30 -4.27 -5.02
N ILE A 148 13.56 -4.53 -3.94
CA ILE A 148 13.41 -5.91 -3.42
C ILE A 148 12.79 -6.81 -4.50
N GLY A 149 11.79 -6.31 -5.24
CA GLY A 149 11.12 -7.05 -6.32
C GLY A 149 12.08 -7.46 -7.43
N GLY A 150 13.00 -6.59 -7.84
CA GLY A 150 14.02 -6.90 -8.83
C GLY A 150 15.01 -7.96 -8.36
N ALA A 151 15.50 -7.83 -7.12
CA ALA A 151 16.37 -8.80 -6.49
C ALA A 151 15.69 -10.17 -6.35
N PHE A 152 14.46 -10.20 -5.83
CA PHE A 152 13.65 -11.43 -5.70
C PHE A 152 13.48 -12.13 -7.05
N ALA A 153 13.11 -11.39 -8.09
CA ALA A 153 12.86 -11.96 -9.41
C ALA A 153 14.10 -12.66 -9.98
N VAL A 154 15.28 -12.07 -9.83
CA VAL A 154 16.55 -12.68 -10.28
C VAL A 154 16.88 -13.92 -9.47
N MET A 155 16.86 -13.84 -8.14
CA MET A 155 17.15 -14.99 -7.27
C MET A 155 16.21 -16.18 -7.56
N MET A 156 14.92 -15.89 -7.74
CA MET A 156 13.94 -16.91 -8.11
C MET A 156 14.18 -17.48 -9.50
N SER A 157 14.52 -16.66 -10.51
CA SER A 157 14.85 -17.16 -11.84
C SER A 157 16.03 -18.12 -11.80
N GLU A 158 17.10 -17.79 -11.09
CA GLU A 158 18.27 -18.65 -10.92
C GLU A 158 17.95 -19.94 -10.17
N TYR A 159 17.17 -19.86 -9.09
CA TYR A 159 16.71 -21.04 -8.34
C TYR A 159 15.92 -22.02 -9.21
N LEU A 160 15.11 -21.50 -10.13
CA LEU A 160 14.35 -22.29 -11.10
C LEU A 160 15.20 -22.79 -12.27
N GLY A 161 16.49 -22.50 -12.30
CA GLY A 161 17.43 -22.90 -13.38
C GLY A 161 17.36 -22.01 -14.62
N GLY A 162 16.78 -20.81 -14.49
CA GLY A 162 16.70 -19.81 -15.53
C GLY A 162 17.91 -18.85 -15.58
N PRO A 163 17.88 -17.88 -16.47
CA PRO A 163 18.91 -16.85 -16.56
C PRO A 163 18.81 -15.82 -15.43
N SER A 164 19.93 -15.12 -15.15
CA SER A 164 19.97 -13.95 -14.27
C SER A 164 19.34 -12.71 -14.95
N GLU A 165 18.39 -12.92 -15.84
CA GLU A 165 17.65 -11.87 -16.55
C GLU A 165 16.16 -12.01 -16.30
N VAL A 166 15.52 -10.89 -15.93
CA VAL A 166 14.10 -10.82 -15.59
C VAL A 166 13.38 -9.73 -16.39
N GLY A 167 12.06 -9.81 -16.47
CA GLY A 167 11.25 -8.87 -17.23
C GLY A 167 10.52 -7.87 -16.32
N TRP A 168 10.32 -6.67 -16.82
CA TRP A 168 9.46 -5.65 -16.22
C TRP A 168 8.58 -5.01 -17.29
N ILE A 169 7.26 -5.00 -17.09
CA ILE A 169 6.30 -4.41 -18.04
C ILE A 169 5.47 -3.37 -17.29
N GLY A 170 5.65 -2.10 -17.67
CA GLY A 170 4.86 -0.97 -17.20
C GLY A 170 3.71 -0.59 -18.13
N GLY A 171 2.69 0.08 -17.59
CA GLY A 171 1.61 0.66 -18.38
C GLY A 171 2.09 1.83 -19.23
N GLN A 172 1.89 3.04 -18.76
CA GLN A 172 2.40 4.26 -19.39
C GLN A 172 3.76 4.67 -18.78
N ARG A 173 4.55 5.42 -19.55
CA ARG A 173 5.80 5.98 -19.06
C ARG A 173 5.55 7.27 -18.26
N ILE A 174 4.97 7.15 -17.08
CA ILE A 174 4.77 8.22 -16.11
C ILE A 174 5.84 8.18 -15.02
N ALA A 175 6.05 9.28 -14.32
CA ALA A 175 7.14 9.44 -13.36
C ALA A 175 7.21 8.30 -12.32
N ASP A 176 6.09 7.94 -11.70
CA ASP A 176 6.02 6.88 -10.69
C ASP A 176 6.46 5.53 -11.24
N LEU A 177 5.99 5.15 -12.44
CA LEU A 177 6.36 3.88 -13.07
C LEU A 177 7.81 3.86 -13.54
N VAL A 178 8.33 5.01 -13.99
CA VAL A 178 9.75 5.14 -14.36
C VAL A 178 10.62 4.93 -13.14
N LEU A 179 10.24 5.49 -12.00
CA LEU A 179 10.95 5.32 -10.75
C LEU A 179 10.91 3.86 -10.25
N CYS A 180 9.74 3.21 -10.27
CA CYS A 180 9.62 1.79 -9.92
C CYS A 180 10.50 0.90 -10.83
N ARG A 181 10.56 1.22 -12.13
CA ARG A 181 11.46 0.52 -13.07
C ARG A 181 12.92 0.68 -12.69
N TYR A 182 13.39 1.91 -12.40
CA TYR A 182 14.79 2.15 -12.02
C TYR A 182 15.18 1.33 -10.79
N CYS A 183 14.32 1.31 -9.79
CA CYS A 183 14.58 0.55 -8.58
C CYS A 183 14.54 -0.96 -8.83
N PHE A 184 13.64 -1.45 -9.66
CA PHE A 184 13.61 -2.88 -10.05
C PHE A 184 14.87 -3.28 -10.82
N GLU A 185 15.33 -2.46 -11.77
CA GLU A 185 16.58 -2.69 -12.51
C GLU A 185 17.80 -2.69 -11.58
N ALA A 186 17.86 -1.75 -10.63
CA ALA A 186 18.93 -1.66 -9.65
C ALA A 186 18.93 -2.88 -8.69
N GLY A 187 17.76 -3.30 -8.23
CA GLY A 187 17.63 -4.49 -7.38
C GLY A 187 18.03 -5.78 -8.08
N ALA A 188 17.68 -5.92 -9.36
CA ALA A 188 18.13 -7.04 -10.19
C ALA A 188 19.66 -7.05 -10.31
N ALA A 189 20.28 -5.89 -10.54
CA ALA A 189 21.73 -5.77 -10.65
C ALA A 189 22.44 -6.01 -9.31
N TYR A 190 21.84 -5.62 -8.18
CA TYR A 190 22.39 -5.83 -6.85
C TYR A 190 22.74 -7.29 -6.54
N VAL A 191 21.95 -8.22 -7.06
CA VAL A 191 22.16 -9.67 -6.92
C VAL A 191 22.83 -10.29 -8.14
N GLY A 192 23.47 -9.50 -9.00
CA GLY A 192 24.27 -9.97 -10.14
C GLY A 192 23.47 -10.26 -11.42
N GLY A 193 22.22 -9.87 -11.49
CA GLY A 193 21.36 -10.05 -12.65
C GLY A 193 21.13 -8.75 -13.44
N LYS A 194 20.11 -8.78 -14.30
CA LYS A 194 19.64 -7.61 -15.05
C LYS A 194 18.14 -7.70 -15.32
N ALA A 195 17.52 -6.55 -15.60
CA ALA A 195 16.13 -6.49 -16.01
C ALA A 195 15.98 -5.93 -17.42
N THR A 196 15.08 -6.56 -18.21
CA THR A 196 14.62 -6.01 -19.50
C THR A 196 13.25 -5.39 -19.28
N ALA A 197 13.15 -4.06 -19.53
CA ALA A 197 11.93 -3.30 -19.30
C ALA A 197 11.23 -2.93 -20.62
N ALA A 198 9.89 -2.95 -20.60
CA ALA A 198 9.05 -2.46 -21.68
C ALA A 198 7.83 -1.71 -21.14
N TYR A 199 7.24 -0.84 -21.97
CA TYR A 199 5.99 -0.14 -21.66
C TYR A 199 4.92 -0.50 -22.68
N VAL A 200 3.71 -0.77 -22.17
CA VAL A 200 2.53 -1.00 -23.00
C VAL A 200 2.15 0.28 -23.78
N GLY A 201 2.31 1.44 -23.14
CA GLY A 201 1.87 2.74 -23.61
C GLY A 201 0.44 3.09 -23.17
N ASP A 202 -0.25 2.15 -22.54
CA ASP A 202 -1.63 2.26 -22.06
C ASP A 202 -1.84 1.38 -20.82
N PHE A 203 -2.81 1.73 -19.97
CA PHE A 203 -3.15 0.92 -18.78
C PHE A 203 -4.24 -0.11 -19.02
N THR A 204 -4.83 -0.15 -20.24
CA THR A 204 -5.97 -1.01 -20.59
C THR A 204 -5.70 -1.96 -21.75
N ASP A 205 -4.61 -1.78 -22.51
CA ASP A 205 -4.27 -2.62 -23.68
C ASP A 205 -3.68 -3.98 -23.26
N ILE A 206 -4.59 -4.90 -22.93
CA ILE A 206 -4.27 -6.29 -22.56
C ILE A 206 -3.52 -7.02 -23.69
N ALA A 207 -3.90 -6.77 -24.96
CA ALA A 207 -3.30 -7.47 -26.10
C ALA A 207 -1.83 -7.09 -26.28
N LYS A 208 -1.50 -5.81 -26.14
CA LYS A 208 -0.12 -5.34 -26.22
C LYS A 208 0.74 -5.82 -25.06
N ALA A 209 0.19 -5.81 -23.84
CA ALA A 209 0.88 -6.36 -22.66
C ALA A 209 1.19 -7.85 -22.84
N LYS A 210 0.24 -8.63 -23.38
CA LYS A 210 0.43 -10.06 -23.69
C LYS A 210 1.51 -10.29 -24.74
N GLU A 211 1.55 -9.49 -25.80
CA GLU A 211 2.58 -9.56 -26.83
C GLU A 211 3.97 -9.33 -26.24
N LEU A 212 4.14 -8.27 -25.43
CA LEU A 212 5.42 -7.94 -24.78
C LEU A 212 5.85 -9.06 -23.81
N ALA A 213 4.94 -9.59 -23.01
CA ALA A 213 5.23 -10.69 -22.09
C ALA A 213 5.68 -11.95 -22.84
N LEU A 214 4.96 -12.34 -23.92
CA LEU A 214 5.34 -13.49 -24.75
C LEU A 214 6.71 -13.29 -25.41
N GLN A 215 7.08 -12.07 -25.84
CA GLN A 215 8.43 -11.80 -26.36
C GLN A 215 9.50 -12.05 -25.29
N MET A 216 9.28 -11.58 -24.06
CA MET A 216 10.20 -11.81 -22.94
C MET A 216 10.32 -13.30 -22.56
N TYR A 217 9.20 -13.98 -22.38
CA TYR A 217 9.19 -15.41 -22.03
C TYR A 217 9.78 -16.30 -23.12
N ASN A 218 9.51 -16.02 -24.40
CA ASN A 218 10.09 -16.72 -25.53
C ASN A 218 11.59 -16.41 -25.69
N GLY A 219 12.04 -15.25 -25.23
CA GLY A 219 13.45 -14.89 -25.12
C GLY A 219 14.22 -15.61 -24.01
N GLY A 220 13.54 -16.41 -23.19
CA GLY A 220 14.15 -17.20 -22.12
C GLY A 220 13.94 -16.62 -20.72
N ILE A 221 13.36 -15.44 -20.58
CA ILE A 221 13.01 -14.86 -19.27
C ILE A 221 11.98 -15.77 -18.57
N MET A 222 12.19 -16.03 -17.28
CA MET A 222 11.30 -16.89 -16.51
C MET A 222 10.33 -16.11 -15.63
N ILE A 223 10.68 -14.90 -15.21
CA ILE A 223 9.86 -14.08 -14.32
C ILE A 223 9.67 -12.68 -14.91
N VAL A 224 8.42 -12.25 -15.02
CA VAL A 224 8.05 -10.91 -15.52
C VAL A 224 7.18 -10.19 -14.49
N GLN A 225 7.63 -9.03 -14.02
CA GLN A 225 6.86 -8.09 -13.20
C GLN A 225 5.88 -7.33 -14.08
N ALA A 226 4.60 -7.32 -13.72
CA ALA A 226 3.54 -6.57 -14.40
C ALA A 226 3.13 -5.34 -13.57
N PHE A 227 3.51 -4.15 -14.01
CA PHE A 227 3.15 -2.87 -13.38
C PHE A 227 2.31 -2.01 -14.35
N ALA A 228 1.23 -2.60 -14.90
CA ALA A 228 0.52 -2.06 -16.06
C ALA A 228 -0.99 -1.85 -15.85
N GLY A 229 -1.46 -1.75 -14.59
CA GLY A 229 -2.89 -1.59 -14.31
C GLY A 229 -3.71 -2.74 -14.91
N GLY A 230 -4.85 -2.44 -15.55
CA GLY A 230 -5.71 -3.43 -16.21
C GLY A 230 -5.02 -4.19 -17.35
N ALA A 231 -4.04 -3.56 -18.03
CA ALA A 231 -3.25 -4.22 -19.08
C ALA A 231 -2.39 -5.38 -18.53
N ALA A 232 -2.05 -5.41 -17.22
CA ALA A 232 -1.32 -6.49 -16.58
C ALA A 232 -1.97 -7.87 -16.78
N ASN A 233 -3.30 -7.92 -16.95
CA ASN A 233 -4.01 -9.15 -17.30
C ASN A 233 -3.44 -9.84 -18.56
N GLY A 234 -2.86 -9.06 -19.49
CA GLY A 234 -2.19 -9.62 -20.65
C GLY A 234 -0.93 -10.42 -20.30
N VAL A 235 -0.16 -9.96 -19.30
CA VAL A 235 1.02 -10.69 -18.79
C VAL A 235 0.60 -11.99 -18.13
N TYR A 236 -0.45 -11.96 -17.30
CA TYR A 236 -0.97 -13.15 -16.61
C TYR A 236 -1.53 -14.17 -17.60
N GLN A 237 -2.29 -13.74 -18.62
CA GLN A 237 -2.76 -14.59 -19.69
C GLN A 237 -1.62 -15.17 -20.55
N ALA A 238 -0.51 -14.44 -20.69
CA ALA A 238 0.65 -14.93 -21.42
C ALA A 238 1.29 -16.10 -20.67
N VAL A 239 1.57 -15.93 -19.36
CA VAL A 239 2.26 -16.96 -18.58
C VAL A 239 1.42 -18.21 -18.34
N GLU A 240 0.10 -18.09 -18.23
CA GLU A 240 -0.82 -19.24 -18.12
C GLU A 240 -0.76 -20.18 -19.33
N GLY A 241 -0.54 -19.61 -20.52
CA GLY A 241 -0.43 -20.39 -21.76
C GLY A 241 0.92 -21.07 -21.99
N LEU A 242 1.88 -20.90 -21.08
CA LEU A 242 3.24 -21.42 -21.21
C LEU A 242 3.49 -22.66 -20.34
N GLU A 243 4.61 -23.33 -20.63
CA GLU A 243 5.09 -24.46 -19.84
C GLU A 243 5.34 -24.05 -18.38
N GLU A 244 5.38 -25.03 -17.47
CA GLU A 244 5.74 -24.84 -16.08
C GLU A 244 7.13 -24.20 -15.93
N GLY A 245 7.36 -23.52 -14.79
CA GLY A 245 8.63 -22.85 -14.50
C GLY A 245 8.68 -21.40 -14.95
N LYS A 246 7.62 -20.87 -15.59
CA LYS A 246 7.49 -19.44 -15.92
C LYS A 246 6.44 -18.80 -15.05
N TYR A 247 6.74 -17.60 -14.53
CA TYR A 247 5.93 -16.92 -13.53
C TYR A 247 5.80 -15.44 -13.82
N ALA A 248 4.80 -14.84 -13.20
CA ALA A 248 4.61 -13.40 -13.18
C ALA A 248 4.72 -12.87 -11.75
N MET A 249 4.98 -11.59 -11.62
CA MET A 249 4.79 -10.82 -10.41
C MET A 249 3.73 -9.76 -10.66
N GLY A 250 2.84 -9.59 -9.68
CA GLY A 250 1.78 -8.60 -9.71
C GLY A 250 2.20 -7.25 -9.12
N ALA A 251 1.25 -6.34 -9.05
CA ALA A 251 1.42 -5.02 -8.45
C ALA A 251 0.21 -4.61 -7.59
N ALA A 252 0.36 -3.55 -6.84
CA ALA A 252 -0.67 -2.90 -6.02
C ALA A 252 -1.27 -3.79 -4.92
N THR A 253 -2.34 -4.51 -5.20
CA THR A 253 -3.11 -5.27 -4.19
C THR A 253 -2.73 -6.75 -4.05
N GLY A 254 -1.80 -7.24 -4.87
CA GLY A 254 -1.40 -8.65 -4.90
C GLY A 254 -1.82 -9.37 -6.18
N GLN A 255 -3.08 -9.27 -6.57
CA GLN A 255 -3.66 -9.81 -7.83
C GLN A 255 -3.51 -11.32 -8.00
N PHE A 256 -3.26 -12.07 -6.92
CA PHE A 256 -2.97 -13.50 -6.96
C PHE A 256 -4.12 -14.34 -7.51
N GLU A 257 -5.37 -13.89 -7.32
CA GLU A 257 -6.58 -14.56 -7.80
C GLU A 257 -6.69 -14.58 -9.33
N LEU A 258 -6.00 -13.64 -10.01
CA LEU A 258 -6.05 -13.52 -11.47
C LEU A 258 -5.27 -14.63 -12.18
N SER A 259 -4.26 -15.19 -11.52
CA SER A 259 -3.51 -16.36 -11.99
C SER A 259 -2.84 -17.06 -10.79
N PRO A 260 -3.60 -17.86 -10.00
CA PRO A 260 -3.17 -18.34 -8.69
C PRO A 260 -1.89 -19.17 -8.72
N ASP A 261 -1.69 -19.95 -9.78
CA ASP A 261 -0.53 -20.85 -9.92
C ASP A 261 0.68 -20.18 -10.58
N ARG A 262 0.52 -18.95 -11.09
CA ARG A 262 1.53 -18.27 -11.91
C ARG A 262 1.99 -16.94 -11.35
N ILE A 263 1.19 -16.25 -10.54
CA ILE A 263 1.62 -15.03 -9.86
C ILE A 263 2.26 -15.44 -8.53
N ILE A 264 3.60 -15.40 -8.46
CA ILE A 264 4.34 -15.89 -7.29
C ILE A 264 4.60 -14.82 -6.23
N ALA A 265 4.62 -13.58 -6.61
CA ALA A 265 4.81 -12.45 -5.71
C ALA A 265 4.14 -11.20 -6.29
N SER A 266 4.01 -10.17 -5.49
CA SER A 266 3.51 -8.88 -5.93
C SER A 266 4.23 -7.75 -5.21
N HIS A 267 4.58 -6.71 -5.96
CA HIS A 267 4.94 -5.42 -5.40
C HIS A 267 3.67 -4.76 -4.87
N ILE A 268 3.55 -4.67 -3.57
CA ILE A 268 2.32 -4.19 -2.93
C ILE A 268 2.47 -2.79 -2.33
N ILE A 269 1.35 -2.09 -2.34
CA ILE A 269 1.05 -0.95 -1.48
C ILE A 269 -0.10 -1.43 -0.58
N LYS A 270 0.14 -1.52 0.72
CA LYS A 270 -0.86 -1.97 1.69
C LYS A 270 -1.86 -0.86 2.00
N THR A 271 -2.48 -0.31 0.96
CA THR A 271 -3.43 0.78 1.08
C THR A 271 -4.58 0.43 2.01
N ASP A 272 -5.09 -0.80 1.93
CA ASP A 272 -6.18 -1.30 2.77
C ASP A 272 -5.81 -1.33 4.26
N GLU A 273 -4.65 -1.86 4.61
CA GLU A 273 -4.18 -1.92 6.00
C GLU A 273 -3.80 -0.52 6.51
N TYR A 274 -3.07 0.24 5.69
CA TYR A 274 -2.56 1.55 6.07
C TYR A 274 -3.67 2.59 6.29
N PHE A 275 -4.64 2.69 5.39
CA PHE A 275 -5.75 3.63 5.55
C PHE A 275 -6.72 3.23 6.67
N ALA A 276 -6.87 1.95 6.98
CA ALA A 276 -7.58 1.53 8.19
C ALA A 276 -6.86 2.05 9.46
N THR A 277 -5.52 1.97 9.49
CA THR A 277 -4.71 2.54 10.56
C THR A 277 -4.84 4.07 10.63
N VAL A 278 -4.85 4.76 9.50
CA VAL A 278 -5.07 6.22 9.42
C VAL A 278 -6.41 6.61 10.04
N CYS A 279 -7.48 5.88 9.72
CA CYS A 279 -8.81 6.10 10.33
C CYS A 279 -8.78 5.92 11.85
N GLN A 280 -8.07 4.89 12.34
CA GLN A 280 -7.92 4.65 13.76
C GLN A 280 -7.13 5.78 14.42
N GLN A 281 -5.96 6.14 13.88
CA GLN A 281 -5.14 7.25 14.40
C GLN A 281 -5.92 8.56 14.47
N PHE A 282 -6.77 8.82 13.45
CA PHE A 282 -7.63 10.00 13.47
C PHE A 282 -8.62 10.00 14.63
N THR A 283 -9.34 8.91 14.84
CA THR A 283 -10.33 8.80 15.93
C THR A 283 -9.69 8.82 17.32
N GLU A 284 -8.41 8.47 17.41
CA GLU A 284 -7.59 8.54 18.63
C GLU A 284 -6.90 9.91 18.81
N GLY A 285 -7.01 10.83 17.84
CA GLY A 285 -6.34 12.13 17.85
C GLY A 285 -4.82 12.05 17.67
N GLN A 286 -4.34 11.01 17.00
CA GLN A 286 -2.92 10.71 16.79
C GLN A 286 -2.47 10.87 15.35
N LEU A 287 -3.41 11.12 14.40
CA LEU A 287 -3.06 11.29 12.99
C LEU A 287 -2.26 12.59 12.80
N PRO A 288 -1.03 12.54 12.29
CA PRO A 288 -0.24 13.73 12.03
C PRO A 288 -0.77 14.48 10.81
N SER A 289 -0.62 15.83 10.83
CA SER A 289 -0.86 16.67 9.66
C SER A 289 0.39 16.82 8.80
N GLY A 290 0.22 17.28 7.55
CA GLY A 290 1.29 17.49 6.60
C GLY A 290 1.67 16.23 5.83
N ILE A 291 2.91 16.17 5.33
CA ILE A 291 3.39 15.03 4.52
C ILE A 291 3.85 13.90 5.43
N VAL A 292 3.24 12.73 5.26
CA VAL A 292 3.59 11.48 5.94
C VAL A 292 4.13 10.50 4.90
N LYS A 293 5.35 10.06 5.12
CA LYS A 293 5.96 8.99 4.31
C LYS A 293 5.57 7.64 4.89
N ALA A 294 5.18 6.73 4.02
CA ALA A 294 4.75 5.38 4.36
C ALA A 294 5.50 4.37 3.47
N GLY A 295 6.39 3.60 4.04
CA GLY A 295 7.32 2.76 3.29
C GLY A 295 7.49 1.35 3.86
N LEU A 296 8.68 0.79 3.64
CA LEU A 296 9.06 -0.53 4.15
C LEU A 296 9.04 -0.57 5.68
N ALA A 297 9.58 0.47 6.33
CA ALA A 297 9.69 0.53 7.79
C ALA A 297 8.32 0.51 8.49
N ASP A 298 7.31 1.07 7.84
CA ASP A 298 5.92 1.11 8.33
C ASP A 298 5.11 -0.11 7.85
N GLY A 299 5.73 -0.99 7.04
CA GLY A 299 5.05 -2.08 6.38
C GLY A 299 4.00 -1.65 5.36
N ALA A 300 4.02 -0.38 4.92
CA ALA A 300 3.05 0.16 3.98
C ALA A 300 3.31 -0.23 2.52
N THR A 301 4.57 -0.54 2.20
CA THR A 301 4.98 -1.07 0.89
C THR A 301 5.83 -2.33 1.07
N GLY A 302 6.02 -3.11 0.03
CA GLY A 302 6.85 -4.31 0.11
C GLY A 302 6.61 -5.30 -1.02
N ILE A 303 7.19 -6.48 -0.86
CA ILE A 303 6.90 -7.63 -1.71
C ILE A 303 6.08 -8.63 -0.89
N ARG A 304 4.89 -8.96 -1.39
CA ARG A 304 4.05 -10.01 -0.81
C ARG A 304 4.14 -11.27 -1.67
N LEU A 305 4.41 -12.40 -1.05
CA LEU A 305 4.37 -13.69 -1.74
C LEU A 305 2.92 -14.16 -1.91
N SER A 306 2.68 -14.91 -2.99
CA SER A 306 1.38 -15.52 -3.22
C SER A 306 1.07 -16.57 -2.14
N PRO A 307 -0.12 -16.58 -1.57
CA PRO A 307 -0.54 -17.64 -0.65
C PRO A 307 -0.72 -18.99 -1.33
N ASN A 308 -0.73 -19.03 -2.67
CA ASN A 308 -1.04 -20.22 -3.46
C ASN A 308 0.20 -21.04 -3.88
N ILE A 309 1.42 -20.47 -3.72
CA ILE A 309 2.65 -21.10 -4.22
C ILE A 309 3.31 -22.09 -3.24
N GLY A 310 2.75 -22.27 -2.04
CA GLY A 310 3.31 -23.18 -1.04
C GLY A 310 4.80 -22.88 -0.75
N ASP A 311 5.62 -23.95 -0.77
CA ASP A 311 7.06 -23.87 -0.46
C ASP A 311 7.92 -23.59 -1.72
N LEU A 312 7.38 -22.97 -2.76
CA LEU A 312 8.12 -22.68 -4.00
C LEU A 312 9.33 -21.78 -3.77
N VAL A 313 9.22 -20.81 -2.85
CA VAL A 313 10.31 -19.89 -2.52
C VAL A 313 11.15 -20.48 -1.40
N PRO A 314 12.44 -20.77 -1.63
CA PRO A 314 13.30 -21.34 -0.60
C PRO A 314 13.63 -20.32 0.49
N GLN A 315 13.92 -20.82 1.70
CA GLN A 315 14.22 -19.99 2.86
C GLN A 315 15.40 -19.05 2.62
N GLU A 316 16.41 -19.47 1.88
CA GLU A 316 17.59 -18.66 1.54
C GLU A 316 17.21 -17.37 0.77
N ILE A 317 16.20 -17.45 -0.10
CA ILE A 317 15.69 -16.25 -0.82
C ILE A 317 14.90 -15.35 0.12
N LEU A 318 14.11 -15.94 1.03
CA LEU A 318 13.38 -15.15 2.04
C LEU A 318 14.33 -14.40 2.95
N ASP A 319 15.38 -15.08 3.45
CA ASP A 319 16.40 -14.48 4.30
C ASP A 319 17.16 -13.35 3.56
N ALA A 320 17.47 -13.54 2.28
CA ALA A 320 18.11 -12.51 1.47
C ALA A 320 17.19 -11.30 1.21
N MET A 321 15.90 -11.52 1.01
CA MET A 321 14.92 -10.42 0.88
C MET A 321 14.85 -9.61 2.17
N GLU A 322 14.80 -10.27 3.34
CA GLU A 322 14.78 -9.60 4.63
C GLU A 322 16.07 -8.79 4.86
N GLU A 323 17.24 -9.34 4.52
CA GLU A 323 18.51 -8.61 4.61
C GLU A 323 18.51 -7.35 3.73
N ILE A 324 18.04 -7.46 2.47
CA ILE A 324 17.93 -6.32 1.55
C ILE A 324 16.96 -5.27 2.11
N GLU A 325 15.81 -5.70 2.64
CA GLU A 325 14.82 -4.82 3.25
C GLU A 325 15.42 -4.03 4.41
N GLN A 326 16.14 -4.68 5.32
CA GLN A 326 16.80 -4.01 6.44
C GLN A 326 17.87 -3.01 5.98
N LYS A 327 18.63 -3.31 4.94
CA LYS A 327 19.61 -2.39 4.34
C LYS A 327 18.95 -1.17 3.68
N LEU A 328 17.78 -1.35 3.06
CA LEU A 328 17.00 -0.25 2.50
C LEU A 328 16.42 0.63 3.62
N ILE A 329 15.86 0.03 4.67
CA ILE A 329 15.31 0.75 5.83
C ILE A 329 16.41 1.54 6.56
N SER A 330 17.60 0.95 6.72
CA SER A 330 18.73 1.62 7.38
C SER A 330 19.41 2.69 6.51
N GLY A 331 19.11 2.74 5.21
CA GLY A 331 19.76 3.63 4.24
C GLY A 331 21.16 3.16 3.80
N GLU A 332 21.55 1.93 4.11
CA GLU A 332 22.78 1.31 3.56
C GLU A 332 22.66 1.12 2.05
N ILE A 333 21.48 0.75 1.59
CA ILE A 333 21.13 0.75 0.17
C ILE A 333 20.21 1.95 -0.10
N VAL A 334 20.62 2.79 -1.06
CA VAL A 334 19.82 3.91 -1.56
C VAL A 334 19.45 3.62 -3.00
N PRO A 335 18.19 3.30 -3.29
CA PRO A 335 17.75 3.05 -4.66
C PRO A 335 17.89 4.30 -5.55
N PRO A 336 18.25 4.14 -6.84
CA PRO A 336 18.34 5.27 -7.76
C PRO A 336 16.96 5.86 -8.06
N THR A 337 16.88 7.18 -8.13
CA THR A 337 15.65 7.94 -8.40
C THR A 337 15.64 8.63 -9.75
N THR A 338 16.79 8.66 -10.43
CA THR A 338 16.95 9.24 -11.75
C THR A 338 17.65 8.27 -12.71
N GLU A 339 17.55 8.55 -14.03
CA GLU A 339 18.23 7.76 -15.04
C GLU A 339 19.75 7.82 -14.90
N GLU A 340 20.28 8.98 -14.52
CA GLU A 340 21.71 9.17 -14.27
C GLU A 340 22.18 8.38 -13.06
N GLU A 341 21.43 8.43 -11.95
CA GLU A 341 21.73 7.63 -10.75
C GLU A 341 21.68 6.14 -11.04
N LEU A 342 20.69 5.66 -11.82
CA LEU A 342 20.65 4.26 -12.24
C LEU A 342 21.87 3.88 -13.07
N ALA A 343 22.25 4.71 -14.05
CA ALA A 343 23.42 4.45 -14.88
C ALA A 343 24.71 4.36 -14.04
N ASN A 344 24.88 5.26 -13.08
CA ASN A 344 26.01 5.26 -12.18
C ASN A 344 26.02 4.01 -11.27
N TYR A 345 24.85 3.67 -10.70
CA TYR A 345 24.66 2.48 -9.87
C TYR A 345 25.03 1.20 -10.62
N LEU A 346 24.54 1.04 -11.85
CA LEU A 346 24.85 -0.11 -12.70
C LEU A 346 26.33 -0.17 -13.10
N ALA A 347 26.99 0.97 -13.29
CA ALA A 347 28.41 1.02 -13.59
C ALA A 347 29.26 0.61 -12.39
N GLU A 348 28.88 1.02 -11.18
CA GLU A 348 29.59 0.65 -9.92
C GLU A 348 29.49 -0.85 -9.61
N ILE A 349 28.30 -1.46 -9.80
CA ILE A 349 28.12 -2.89 -9.55
C ILE A 349 28.88 -3.76 -10.56
N ASN A 350 29.04 -3.29 -11.80
CA ASN A 350 29.72 -4.07 -12.84
C ASN A 350 31.24 -3.80 -12.91
N ALA A 351 31.80 -2.99 -12.00
CA ALA A 351 33.23 -2.68 -11.91
C ALA A 351 34.00 -3.66 -11.01
#